data_eee55123277cfc393b08084535ed617f
#
_entry.id   eee55123277cfc393b08084535ed617f
#
_cell.length_a   1.000
_cell.length_b   1.000
_cell.length_c   1.000
_cell.angle_alpha   90.00
_cell.angle_beta   90.00
_cell.angle_gamma   90.00
#
_symmetry.space_group_name_H-M   'P 1'
#
loop_
_entity.id
_entity.type
_entity.pdbx_description
1 polymer ?
#
loop_
_entity_poly.entity_id
_entity_poly.type
_entity_poly.pdbx_seq_one_letter_code
_entity_poly.pdbx_strand_id
1 'polypeptide(L)'
;MTAPVLTSTLDREAPDAKARFAHNRSLAEELRSTVAAAALGGSEGSRERHVGRGKLLPRERVERLLDPGSPFLEIGQLAANGMYGKDEINGAGLICGIGRVAGRQVMIVCNDATVKGGTYYPMTVKKHLRAQEIAQENRLPCIYLVDSGGANLPHQAEVFPDRDHFGRIFFNQANMSALGIPQIACVMGSCTAGGAYVPAMSDETVIVREQGTIFLAGPPLVKAATGEEISAEDLGGGDLHARKSGVVDHLAENDEHALTIVRDIVSHLGENPAAAQSVERRDARAPQFDAEDLYALIPDDVRAPYDVHEVIARLVDGSEFHEFKQHYGSTLVCGFAHIWGMPVAILANNGVLFSESAQKGAHFIELACQRRIPLLFLQNISGFMVGGKYEAEGIAKHGAKLVTAVATASVPKITVVIGGSFGAGNYGMCGRAYSPRFLFTWPNARISVMGGEQAGSVLATVHRDADSWSDEEAEAFKAPIRQKYEDEGNPYYATARLWDDGVIDPVQTRDVLGLALGATLEAPIPERPQFGVFRM
;
A
#
# COMPACT_ATOMS: atom_id res chain seq x y z
N MET A 1 2.29 -29.88 20.02
CA MET A 1 3.05 -28.99 20.93
C MET A 1 2.75 -27.56 20.49
N THR A 2 2.30 -26.72 21.40
CA THR A 2 2.14 -25.28 21.16
C THR A 2 3.51 -24.62 21.07
N ALA A 3 3.65 -23.58 20.23
CA ALA A 3 4.88 -22.80 20.19
C ALA A 3 5.12 -22.12 21.55
N PRO A 4 6.37 -21.80 21.91
CA PRO A 4 6.65 -21.01 23.10
C PRO A 4 5.89 -19.68 23.08
N VAL A 5 5.37 -19.29 24.24
CA VAL A 5 4.72 -18.01 24.43
C VAL A 5 5.78 -16.97 24.75
N LEU A 6 5.80 -15.85 24.02
CA LEU A 6 6.67 -14.72 24.32
C LEU A 6 6.26 -14.06 25.64
N THR A 7 7.23 -13.53 26.34
CA THR A 7 7.04 -12.75 27.58
C THR A 7 7.29 -11.28 27.29
N SER A 8 6.72 -10.39 28.09
CA SER A 8 6.98 -8.96 28.02
C SER A 8 7.77 -8.49 29.25
N THR A 9 8.72 -7.61 29.03
CA THR A 9 9.51 -6.93 30.06
C THR A 9 9.09 -5.47 30.24
N LEU A 10 8.05 -5.03 29.53
CA LEU A 10 7.57 -3.65 29.57
C LEU A 10 7.05 -3.32 30.98
N ASP A 11 7.67 -2.32 31.62
CA ASP A 11 7.11 -1.64 32.78
C ASP A 11 6.36 -0.37 32.31
N ARG A 12 5.02 -0.47 32.29
CA ARG A 12 4.14 0.65 31.88
C ARG A 12 4.25 1.87 32.81
N GLU A 13 4.69 1.68 34.05
CA GLU A 13 4.79 2.74 35.05
C GLU A 13 6.13 3.49 34.95
N ALA A 14 7.12 2.95 34.28
CA ALA A 14 8.41 3.60 34.10
C ALA A 14 8.27 4.97 33.41
N PRO A 15 8.98 6.01 33.89
CA PRO A 15 8.84 7.36 33.35
C PRO A 15 9.12 7.47 31.85
N ASP A 16 10.10 6.75 31.33
CA ASP A 16 10.45 6.72 29.92
C ASP A 16 9.40 5.99 29.07
N ALA A 17 8.78 4.91 29.60
CA ALA A 17 7.67 4.22 28.94
C ALA A 17 6.44 5.15 28.82
N LYS A 18 6.12 5.93 29.87
CA LYS A 18 5.05 6.93 29.83
C LYS A 18 5.33 8.05 28.83
N ALA A 19 6.58 8.51 28.78
CA ALA A 19 6.98 9.55 27.82
C ALA A 19 6.84 9.04 26.37
N ARG A 20 7.37 7.86 26.07
CA ARG A 20 7.21 7.22 24.74
C ARG A 20 5.74 6.98 24.39
N PHE A 21 4.93 6.50 25.34
CA PHE A 21 3.49 6.32 25.13
C PHE A 21 2.81 7.63 24.72
N ALA A 22 3.06 8.72 25.44
CA ALA A 22 2.48 10.03 25.14
C ALA A 22 2.92 10.53 23.76
N HIS A 23 4.20 10.42 23.43
CA HIS A 23 4.76 10.82 22.13
C HIS A 23 4.14 10.02 20.96
N ASN A 24 4.21 8.69 21.00
CA ASN A 24 3.71 7.86 19.90
C ASN A 24 2.19 7.93 19.75
N ARG A 25 1.45 8.08 20.86
CA ARG A 25 0.02 8.36 20.80
C ARG A 25 -0.28 9.68 20.10
N SER A 26 0.52 10.73 20.35
CA SER A 26 0.38 12.00 19.63
C SER A 26 0.60 11.85 18.13
N LEU A 27 1.61 11.08 17.71
CA LEU A 27 1.83 10.77 16.28
C LEU A 27 0.64 10.00 15.67
N ALA A 28 0.06 9.06 16.39
CA ALA A 28 -1.13 8.35 15.94
C ALA A 28 -2.37 9.25 15.85
N GLU A 29 -2.55 10.18 16.77
CA GLU A 29 -3.62 11.18 16.76
C GLU A 29 -3.46 12.16 15.57
N GLU A 30 -2.23 12.59 15.29
CA GLU A 30 -1.91 13.39 14.11
C GLU A 30 -2.24 12.63 12.80
N LEU A 31 -1.85 11.37 12.72
CA LEU A 31 -2.18 10.51 11.57
C LEU A 31 -3.69 10.41 11.38
N ARG A 32 -4.45 10.10 12.43
CA ARG A 32 -5.91 9.99 12.37
C ARG A 32 -6.57 11.28 11.89
N SER A 33 -6.11 12.43 12.39
CA SER A 33 -6.65 13.74 11.99
C SER A 33 -6.32 14.06 10.53
N THR A 34 -5.10 13.76 10.08
CA THR A 34 -4.66 13.96 8.69
C THR A 34 -5.44 13.07 7.72
N VAL A 35 -5.61 11.78 8.06
CA VAL A 35 -6.42 10.85 7.27
C VAL A 35 -7.88 11.27 7.23
N ALA A 36 -8.46 11.69 8.36
CA ALA A 36 -9.83 12.17 8.41
C ALA A 36 -10.05 13.42 7.54
N ALA A 37 -9.09 14.35 7.53
CA ALA A 37 -9.15 15.52 6.67
C ALA A 37 -9.06 15.14 5.17
N ALA A 38 -8.13 14.27 4.80
CA ALA A 38 -8.01 13.77 3.43
C ALA A 38 -9.26 12.98 2.97
N ALA A 39 -9.88 12.26 3.88
CA ALA A 39 -11.10 11.47 3.63
C ALA A 39 -12.32 12.32 3.27
N LEU A 40 -12.33 13.62 3.55
CA LEU A 40 -13.39 14.53 3.11
C LEU A 40 -13.40 14.71 1.58
N GLY A 41 -12.31 14.39 0.87
CA GLY A 41 -12.21 14.56 -0.57
C GLY A 41 -12.08 16.02 -0.98
N GLY A 42 -12.95 16.48 -1.87
CA GLY A 42 -12.96 17.87 -2.36
C GLY A 42 -13.52 18.89 -1.36
N SER A 43 -13.46 20.17 -1.74
CA SER A 43 -14.00 21.27 -0.92
C SER A 43 -15.49 21.09 -0.62
N GLU A 44 -15.96 21.70 0.47
CA GLU A 44 -17.38 21.66 0.87
C GLU A 44 -18.32 22.02 -0.29
N GLY A 45 -18.07 23.13 -0.98
CA GLY A 45 -18.88 23.53 -2.14
C GLY A 45 -18.79 22.56 -3.33
N SER A 46 -17.73 21.76 -3.45
CA SER A 46 -17.65 20.69 -4.45
C SER A 46 -18.50 19.49 -4.06
N ARG A 47 -18.49 19.13 -2.76
CA ARG A 47 -19.34 18.07 -2.24
C ARG A 47 -20.83 18.42 -2.30
N GLU A 48 -21.21 19.65 -1.94
CA GLU A 48 -22.58 20.13 -2.05
C GLU A 48 -23.10 20.10 -3.49
N ARG A 49 -22.29 20.55 -4.47
CA ARG A 49 -22.65 20.46 -5.89
C ARG A 49 -22.79 19.02 -6.37
N HIS A 50 -21.99 18.09 -5.84
CA HIS A 50 -22.03 16.68 -6.16
C HIS A 50 -23.36 16.06 -5.65
N VAL A 51 -23.68 16.26 -4.38
CA VAL A 51 -24.92 15.78 -3.76
C VAL A 51 -26.15 16.47 -4.38
N GLY A 52 -26.07 17.77 -4.68
CA GLY A 52 -27.15 18.52 -5.34
C GLY A 52 -27.53 18.01 -6.74
N ARG A 53 -26.69 17.16 -7.34
CA ARG A 53 -26.99 16.44 -8.60
C ARG A 53 -27.64 15.07 -8.36
N GLY A 54 -28.02 14.73 -7.13
CA GLY A 54 -28.61 13.44 -6.78
C GLY A 54 -27.60 12.29 -6.67
N LYS A 55 -26.30 12.58 -6.57
CA LYS A 55 -25.24 11.58 -6.46
C LYS A 55 -24.88 11.30 -4.99
N LEU A 56 -24.56 10.05 -4.69
CA LEU A 56 -23.89 9.69 -3.44
C LEU A 56 -22.46 10.22 -3.43
N LEU A 57 -21.95 10.64 -2.26
CA LEU A 57 -20.53 10.94 -2.12
C LEU A 57 -19.68 9.68 -2.43
N PRO A 58 -18.45 9.83 -2.95
CA PRO A 58 -17.63 8.67 -3.32
C PRO A 58 -17.41 7.67 -2.19
N ARG A 59 -17.21 8.13 -0.94
CA ARG A 59 -17.10 7.22 0.22
C ARG A 59 -18.41 6.51 0.52
N GLU A 60 -19.55 7.18 0.41
CA GLU A 60 -20.87 6.55 0.57
C GLU A 60 -21.10 5.47 -0.49
N ARG A 61 -20.63 5.69 -1.74
CA ARG A 61 -20.68 4.67 -2.79
C ARG A 61 -19.90 3.42 -2.38
N VAL A 62 -18.68 3.59 -1.85
CA VAL A 62 -17.86 2.47 -1.36
C VAL A 62 -18.52 1.78 -0.17
N GLU A 63 -18.97 2.53 0.84
CA GLU A 63 -19.60 1.98 2.04
C GLU A 63 -20.86 1.17 1.72
N ARG A 64 -21.70 1.65 0.80
CA ARG A 64 -22.93 0.95 0.38
C ARG A 64 -22.67 -0.24 -0.52
N LEU A 65 -21.53 -0.25 -1.23
CA LEU A 65 -21.13 -1.40 -2.04
C LEU A 65 -20.65 -2.56 -1.17
N LEU A 66 -19.95 -2.26 -0.06
CA LEU A 66 -19.40 -3.26 0.85
C LEU A 66 -20.49 -4.07 1.57
N ASP A 67 -20.14 -5.27 1.99
CA ASP A 67 -21.00 -6.05 2.87
C ASP A 67 -21.14 -5.37 4.24
N PRO A 68 -22.35 -5.30 4.81
CA PRO A 68 -22.57 -4.64 6.09
C PRO A 68 -21.64 -5.16 7.19
N GLY A 69 -20.93 -4.24 7.84
CA GLY A 69 -20.01 -4.56 8.92
C GLY A 69 -18.69 -5.20 8.48
N SER A 70 -18.43 -5.33 7.16
CA SER A 70 -17.13 -5.80 6.69
C SER A 70 -16.09 -4.67 6.71
N PRO A 71 -14.83 -4.99 7.05
CA PRO A 71 -13.76 -3.99 7.01
C PRO A 71 -13.36 -3.63 5.58
N PHE A 72 -12.81 -2.43 5.41
CA PHE A 72 -12.22 -1.94 4.17
C PHE A 72 -10.75 -1.60 4.38
N LEU A 73 -9.85 -2.34 3.74
CA LEU A 73 -8.42 -2.06 3.73
C LEU A 73 -8.12 -1.01 2.65
N GLU A 74 -8.26 0.26 3.00
CA GLU A 74 -7.97 1.37 2.09
C GLU A 74 -6.46 1.55 1.93
N ILE A 75 -6.00 1.74 0.68
CA ILE A 75 -4.60 1.96 0.31
C ILE A 75 -4.37 3.39 -0.17
N GLY A 76 -3.19 3.95 0.15
CA GLY A 76 -2.77 5.26 -0.32
C GLY A 76 -3.71 6.39 0.08
N GLN A 77 -4.25 6.38 1.31
CA GLN A 77 -5.18 7.40 1.82
C GLN A 77 -4.62 8.82 1.72
N LEU A 78 -3.31 8.98 1.92
CA LEU A 78 -2.59 10.24 1.88
C LEU A 78 -1.78 10.44 0.58
N ALA A 79 -2.06 9.66 -0.46
CA ALA A 79 -1.41 9.85 -1.76
C ALA A 79 -1.66 11.27 -2.28
N ALA A 80 -0.63 11.89 -2.86
CA ALA A 80 -0.60 13.26 -3.37
C ALA A 80 -0.69 14.38 -2.32
N ASN A 81 -0.73 14.07 -1.03
CA ASN A 81 -0.85 15.08 0.02
C ASN A 81 0.27 16.13 -0.07
N GLY A 82 -0.08 17.40 -0.23
CA GLY A 82 0.86 18.53 -0.32
C GLY A 82 1.74 18.56 -1.57
N MET A 83 1.50 17.73 -2.61
CA MET A 83 2.39 17.63 -3.77
C MET A 83 2.13 18.66 -4.89
N TYR A 84 0.92 19.22 -4.98
CA TYR A 84 0.51 20.05 -6.11
C TYR A 84 0.26 21.52 -5.75
N GLY A 85 1.03 22.05 -4.80
CA GLY A 85 1.00 23.46 -4.41
C GLY A 85 -0.36 23.88 -3.87
N LYS A 86 -1.11 24.73 -4.61
CA LYS A 86 -2.44 25.18 -4.22
C LYS A 86 -3.56 24.17 -4.53
N ASP A 87 -3.26 23.17 -5.31
CA ASP A 87 -4.22 22.13 -5.67
C ASP A 87 -4.19 21.01 -4.62
N GLU A 88 -5.24 20.93 -3.83
CA GLU A 88 -5.46 19.83 -2.89
C GLU A 88 -6.03 18.64 -3.66
N ILE A 89 -5.22 17.60 -3.84
CA ILE A 89 -5.59 16.36 -4.53
C ILE A 89 -5.66 15.23 -3.50
N ASN A 90 -6.57 15.37 -2.54
CA ASN A 90 -6.75 14.42 -1.45
C ASN A 90 -6.90 12.98 -1.95
N GLY A 91 -6.14 12.05 -1.35
CA GLY A 91 -6.13 10.65 -1.75
C GLY A 91 -5.80 10.43 -3.22
N ALA A 92 -5.10 11.37 -3.88
CA ALA A 92 -4.86 11.39 -5.33
C ALA A 92 -6.16 11.37 -6.17
N GLY A 93 -7.30 11.83 -5.64
CA GLY A 93 -8.60 11.83 -6.32
C GLY A 93 -9.20 10.43 -6.51
N LEU A 94 -8.72 9.42 -5.79
CA LEU A 94 -9.20 8.04 -5.83
C LEU A 94 -9.38 7.47 -4.42
N ILE A 95 -10.43 6.70 -4.21
CA ILE A 95 -10.56 5.79 -3.07
C ILE A 95 -10.27 4.39 -3.60
N CYS A 96 -9.16 3.79 -3.15
CA CYS A 96 -8.75 2.44 -3.54
C CYS A 96 -8.60 1.56 -2.31
N GLY A 97 -9.02 0.31 -2.39
CA GLY A 97 -8.85 -0.62 -1.27
C GLY A 97 -9.51 -1.97 -1.51
N ILE A 98 -9.28 -2.86 -0.55
CA ILE A 98 -9.84 -4.22 -0.56
C ILE A 98 -10.97 -4.27 0.44
N GLY A 99 -12.11 -4.77 -0.01
CA GLY A 99 -13.29 -5.00 0.82
C GLY A 99 -14.05 -6.23 0.39
N ARG A 100 -15.09 -6.56 1.12
CA ARG A 100 -15.96 -7.69 0.81
C ARG A 100 -17.26 -7.21 0.18
N VAL A 101 -17.59 -7.76 -0.98
CA VAL A 101 -18.81 -7.50 -1.73
C VAL A 101 -19.47 -8.84 -2.05
N ALA A 102 -20.71 -9.03 -1.63
CA ALA A 102 -21.44 -10.30 -1.79
C ALA A 102 -20.61 -11.53 -1.35
N GLY A 103 -19.93 -11.42 -0.20
CA GLY A 103 -19.12 -12.48 0.38
C GLY A 103 -17.70 -12.62 -0.20
N ARG A 104 -17.35 -11.93 -1.29
CA ARG A 104 -16.09 -12.07 -2.01
C ARG A 104 -15.17 -10.86 -1.77
N GLN A 105 -13.86 -11.12 -1.58
CA GLN A 105 -12.87 -10.06 -1.54
C GLN A 105 -12.66 -9.48 -2.94
N VAL A 106 -12.69 -8.15 -3.05
CA VAL A 106 -12.55 -7.42 -4.31
C VAL A 106 -11.64 -6.21 -4.13
N MET A 107 -10.99 -5.77 -5.19
CA MET A 107 -10.34 -4.46 -5.27
C MET A 107 -11.36 -3.44 -5.76
N ILE A 108 -11.57 -2.37 -5.00
CA ILE A 108 -12.42 -1.24 -5.38
C ILE A 108 -11.51 -0.08 -5.79
N VAL A 109 -11.83 0.53 -6.95
CA VAL A 109 -11.22 1.77 -7.43
C VAL A 109 -12.33 2.76 -7.72
N CYS A 110 -12.52 3.73 -6.84
CA CYS A 110 -13.59 4.72 -6.93
C CYS A 110 -13.01 6.11 -7.24
N ASN A 111 -13.43 6.74 -8.33
CA ASN A 111 -13.09 8.13 -8.61
C ASN A 111 -13.76 9.06 -7.60
N ASP A 112 -13.00 10.02 -7.08
CA ASP A 112 -13.56 11.12 -6.30
C ASP A 112 -13.77 12.36 -7.18
N ALA A 113 -14.99 12.47 -7.76
CA ALA A 113 -15.34 13.61 -8.61
C ALA A 113 -15.46 14.92 -7.82
N THR A 114 -15.47 14.90 -6.48
CA THR A 114 -15.42 16.12 -5.67
C THR A 114 -14.02 16.75 -5.67
N VAL A 115 -12.99 15.94 -5.95
CA VAL A 115 -11.59 16.36 -6.12
C VAL A 115 -11.34 16.66 -7.60
N LYS A 116 -11.30 17.94 -7.97
CA LYS A 116 -11.02 18.41 -9.35
C LYS A 116 -11.81 17.67 -10.45
N GLY A 117 -13.07 17.32 -10.16
CA GLY A 117 -13.94 16.64 -11.12
C GLY A 117 -13.51 15.21 -11.49
N GLY A 118 -12.76 14.52 -10.62
CA GLY A 118 -12.24 13.18 -10.88
C GLY A 118 -11.13 13.15 -11.95
N THR A 119 -10.46 14.28 -12.18
CA THR A 119 -9.38 14.39 -13.17
C THR A 119 -8.13 13.65 -12.69
N TYR A 120 -7.47 12.94 -13.61
CA TYR A 120 -6.25 12.16 -13.31
C TYR A 120 -5.01 13.04 -13.34
N TYR A 121 -4.43 13.24 -12.18
CA TYR A 121 -3.08 13.78 -11.96
C TYR A 121 -2.02 12.64 -12.04
N PRO A 122 -0.71 12.94 -12.09
CA PRO A 122 0.32 11.90 -12.10
C PRO A 122 0.19 10.89 -10.95
N MET A 123 -0.08 11.38 -9.72
CA MET A 123 -0.28 10.50 -8.58
C MET A 123 -1.60 9.72 -8.63
N THR A 124 -2.62 10.23 -9.30
CA THR A 124 -3.87 9.48 -9.55
C THR A 124 -3.60 8.26 -10.40
N VAL A 125 -2.84 8.41 -11.49
CA VAL A 125 -2.41 7.31 -12.35
C VAL A 125 -1.60 6.29 -11.55
N LYS A 126 -0.58 6.74 -10.80
CA LYS A 126 0.26 5.86 -9.99
C LYS A 126 -0.55 5.06 -8.96
N LYS A 127 -1.54 5.68 -8.31
CA LYS A 127 -2.42 5.00 -7.35
C LYS A 127 -3.32 3.97 -8.03
N HIS A 128 -3.90 4.30 -9.18
CA HIS A 128 -4.71 3.35 -9.95
C HIS A 128 -3.89 2.13 -10.37
N LEU A 129 -2.68 2.36 -10.92
CA LEU A 129 -1.77 1.28 -11.31
C LEU A 129 -1.39 0.40 -10.11
N ARG A 130 -1.15 1.00 -8.94
CA ARG A 130 -0.85 0.23 -7.73
C ARG A 130 -2.05 -0.62 -7.29
N ALA A 131 -3.27 -0.10 -7.35
CA ALA A 131 -4.47 -0.87 -7.06
C ALA A 131 -4.63 -2.08 -8.01
N GLN A 132 -4.38 -1.88 -9.31
CA GLN A 132 -4.39 -2.97 -10.29
C GLN A 132 -3.27 -3.99 -10.05
N GLU A 133 -2.07 -3.56 -9.68
CA GLU A 133 -0.96 -4.45 -9.32
C GLU A 133 -1.34 -5.34 -8.14
N ILE A 134 -1.87 -4.76 -7.06
CA ILE A 134 -2.37 -5.52 -5.90
C ILE A 134 -3.46 -6.51 -6.32
N ALA A 135 -4.42 -6.05 -7.12
CA ALA A 135 -5.50 -6.92 -7.59
C ALA A 135 -4.99 -8.09 -8.44
N GLN A 136 -4.09 -7.83 -9.37
CA GLN A 136 -3.50 -8.86 -10.23
C GLN A 136 -2.71 -9.89 -9.45
N GLU A 137 -1.84 -9.43 -8.55
CA GLU A 137 -0.99 -10.30 -7.73
C GLU A 137 -1.78 -11.17 -6.75
N ASN A 138 -2.92 -10.67 -6.27
CA ASN A 138 -3.78 -11.36 -5.31
C ASN A 138 -5.04 -11.97 -5.94
N ARG A 139 -5.18 -11.93 -7.27
CA ARG A 139 -6.32 -12.49 -8.02
C ARG A 139 -7.68 -11.92 -7.57
N LEU A 140 -7.73 -10.64 -7.20
CA LEU A 140 -8.95 -9.98 -6.74
C LEU A 140 -9.73 -9.41 -7.93
N PRO A 141 -11.04 -9.69 -8.05
CA PRO A 141 -11.90 -8.97 -8.99
C PRO A 141 -11.79 -7.46 -8.77
N CYS A 142 -11.78 -6.68 -9.85
CA CYS A 142 -11.74 -5.21 -9.79
C CYS A 142 -13.12 -4.62 -10.01
N ILE A 143 -13.52 -3.69 -9.16
CA ILE A 143 -14.74 -2.88 -9.33
C ILE A 143 -14.31 -1.42 -9.48
N TYR A 144 -14.62 -0.84 -10.63
CA TYR A 144 -14.34 0.55 -10.97
C TYR A 144 -15.63 1.39 -10.83
N LEU A 145 -15.71 2.25 -9.83
CA LEU A 145 -16.80 3.23 -9.69
C LEU A 145 -16.36 4.52 -10.39
N VAL A 146 -16.80 4.69 -11.63
CA VAL A 146 -16.25 5.68 -12.56
C VAL A 146 -17.05 6.99 -12.52
N ASP A 147 -16.37 8.08 -12.21
CA ASP A 147 -16.87 9.46 -12.28
C ASP A 147 -15.67 10.39 -12.54
N SER A 148 -15.17 10.41 -13.79
CA SER A 148 -13.87 10.98 -14.14
C SER A 148 -13.93 11.98 -15.27
N GLY A 149 -13.26 13.12 -15.07
CA GLY A 149 -13.04 14.13 -16.10
C GLY A 149 -11.92 13.82 -17.10
N GLY A 150 -11.27 12.63 -17.01
CA GLY A 150 -10.14 12.24 -17.86
C GLY A 150 -8.80 12.76 -17.36
N ALA A 151 -7.79 12.83 -18.23
CA ALA A 151 -6.43 13.25 -17.89
C ALA A 151 -6.34 14.75 -17.59
N ASN A 152 -5.50 15.11 -16.61
CA ASN A 152 -5.18 16.51 -16.32
C ASN A 152 -4.28 17.08 -17.42
N LEU A 153 -4.83 17.97 -18.24
CA LEU A 153 -4.14 18.51 -19.41
C LEU A 153 -2.88 19.33 -19.08
N PRO A 154 -2.83 20.15 -18.01
CA PRO A 154 -1.62 20.84 -17.61
C PRO A 154 -0.44 19.91 -17.28
N HIS A 155 -0.70 18.68 -16.80
CA HIS A 155 0.30 17.66 -16.46
C HIS A 155 0.38 16.55 -17.51
N GLN A 156 -0.07 16.77 -18.73
CA GLN A 156 -0.19 15.72 -19.75
C GLN A 156 1.10 14.94 -20.01
N ALA A 157 2.25 15.61 -19.91
CA ALA A 157 3.56 14.98 -20.10
C ALA A 157 3.88 13.91 -19.03
N GLU A 158 3.32 14.07 -17.82
CA GLU A 158 3.53 13.15 -16.69
C GLU A 158 2.36 12.17 -16.50
N VAL A 159 1.32 12.27 -17.34
CA VAL A 159 0.10 11.45 -17.25
C VAL A 159 -0.06 10.52 -18.45
N PHE A 160 0.37 10.92 -19.65
CA PHE A 160 -0.03 10.27 -20.90
C PHE A 160 1.05 9.41 -21.59
N PRO A 161 2.30 9.94 -21.89
CA PRO A 161 3.12 9.32 -22.95
C PRO A 161 3.97 8.13 -22.53
N ASP A 162 4.24 7.92 -21.24
CA ASP A 162 5.20 6.92 -20.78
C ASP A 162 4.54 5.57 -20.48
N ARG A 163 5.37 4.55 -20.26
CA ARG A 163 4.97 3.17 -20.01
C ARG A 163 4.00 3.02 -18.84
N ASP A 164 4.28 3.65 -17.72
CA ASP A 164 3.51 3.54 -16.48
C ASP A 164 2.59 4.76 -16.28
N HIS A 165 2.06 5.28 -17.39
CA HIS A 165 1.10 6.36 -17.46
C HIS A 165 -0.33 5.83 -17.73
N PHE A 166 -1.23 6.71 -18.09
CA PHE A 166 -2.67 6.45 -18.20
C PHE A 166 -3.01 5.24 -19.08
N GLY A 167 -2.29 5.06 -20.20
CA GLY A 167 -2.49 3.91 -21.09
C GLY A 167 -2.21 2.56 -20.44
N ARG A 168 -1.35 2.52 -19.41
CA ARG A 168 -1.05 1.30 -18.68
C ARG A 168 -2.24 0.74 -17.91
N ILE A 169 -3.17 1.60 -17.48
CA ILE A 169 -4.41 1.19 -16.82
C ILE A 169 -5.20 0.24 -17.71
N PHE A 170 -5.35 0.57 -18.98
CA PHE A 170 -6.11 -0.23 -19.95
C PHE A 170 -5.38 -1.51 -20.32
N PHE A 171 -4.07 -1.42 -20.49
CA PHE A 171 -3.23 -2.60 -20.71
C PHE A 171 -3.37 -3.60 -19.56
N ASN A 172 -3.29 -3.14 -18.32
CA ASN A 172 -3.45 -3.98 -17.14
C ASN A 172 -4.85 -4.59 -17.08
N GLN A 173 -5.90 -3.79 -17.31
CA GLN A 173 -7.29 -4.24 -17.29
C GLN A 173 -7.53 -5.38 -18.29
N ALA A 174 -7.09 -5.23 -19.54
CA ALA A 174 -7.21 -6.26 -20.55
C ALA A 174 -6.45 -7.55 -20.18
N ASN A 175 -5.23 -7.41 -19.64
CA ASN A 175 -4.43 -8.57 -19.24
C ASN A 175 -5.00 -9.26 -17.99
N MET A 176 -5.55 -8.52 -17.04
CA MET A 176 -6.22 -9.12 -15.88
C MET A 176 -7.47 -9.90 -16.29
N SER A 177 -8.30 -9.35 -17.16
CA SER A 177 -9.44 -10.08 -17.75
C SER A 177 -8.97 -11.37 -18.45
N ALA A 178 -7.93 -11.31 -19.27
CA ALA A 178 -7.33 -12.47 -19.94
C ALA A 178 -6.78 -13.52 -18.96
N LEU A 179 -6.39 -13.11 -17.74
CA LEU A 179 -5.98 -14.00 -16.66
C LEU A 179 -7.15 -14.55 -15.85
N GLY A 180 -8.39 -14.24 -16.22
CA GLY A 180 -9.60 -14.64 -15.48
C GLY A 180 -9.82 -13.88 -14.19
N ILE A 181 -9.28 -12.65 -14.08
CA ILE A 181 -9.55 -11.73 -12.98
C ILE A 181 -10.67 -10.79 -13.42
N PRO A 182 -11.90 -10.91 -12.88
CA PRO A 182 -13.04 -10.14 -13.35
C PRO A 182 -12.86 -8.63 -13.24
N GLN A 183 -13.29 -7.91 -14.27
CA GLN A 183 -13.25 -6.46 -14.38
C GLN A 183 -14.67 -5.93 -14.51
N ILE A 184 -15.15 -5.19 -13.51
CA ILE A 184 -16.53 -4.69 -13.45
C ILE A 184 -16.48 -3.17 -13.36
N ALA A 185 -17.18 -2.46 -14.25
CA ALA A 185 -17.29 -1.02 -14.18
C ALA A 185 -18.72 -0.57 -13.86
N CYS A 186 -18.81 0.51 -13.08
CA CYS A 186 -20.07 1.20 -12.79
C CYS A 186 -19.90 2.69 -13.08
N VAL A 187 -20.51 3.17 -14.14
CA VAL A 187 -20.41 4.57 -14.58
C VAL A 187 -21.47 5.39 -13.86
N MET A 188 -21.03 6.15 -12.87
CA MET A 188 -21.88 6.93 -11.95
C MET A 188 -21.73 8.46 -12.19
N GLY A 189 -21.13 8.81 -13.30
CA GLY A 189 -20.91 10.20 -13.69
C GLY A 189 -20.20 10.32 -15.03
N SER A 190 -19.45 11.38 -15.22
CA SER A 190 -18.71 11.60 -16.46
C SER A 190 -17.64 10.54 -16.67
N CYS A 191 -17.50 10.08 -17.91
CA CYS A 191 -16.43 9.19 -18.33
C CYS A 191 -15.96 9.63 -19.72
N THR A 192 -14.95 10.52 -19.74
CA THR A 192 -14.57 11.27 -20.94
C THR A 192 -13.18 10.88 -21.43
N ALA A 193 -12.99 10.96 -22.74
CA ALA A 193 -11.74 10.72 -23.45
C ALA A 193 -11.12 9.34 -23.13
N GLY A 194 -9.84 9.28 -22.74
CA GLY A 194 -9.20 8.03 -22.37
C GLY A 194 -9.92 7.27 -21.25
N GLY A 195 -10.56 7.97 -20.31
CA GLY A 195 -11.35 7.36 -19.25
C GLY A 195 -12.48 6.46 -19.74
N ALA A 196 -13.03 6.73 -20.94
CA ALA A 196 -14.09 5.94 -21.55
C ALA A 196 -13.69 4.47 -21.81
N TYR A 197 -12.40 4.18 -21.86
CA TYR A 197 -11.92 2.79 -22.03
C TYR A 197 -12.05 1.95 -20.75
N VAL A 198 -12.09 2.54 -19.55
CA VAL A 198 -12.30 1.76 -18.32
C VAL A 198 -13.60 0.97 -18.38
N PRO A 199 -14.79 1.60 -18.60
CA PRO A 199 -16.02 0.83 -18.75
C PRO A 199 -16.07 0.00 -20.05
N ALA A 200 -15.59 0.55 -21.17
CA ALA A 200 -15.68 -0.12 -22.47
C ALA A 200 -14.80 -1.42 -22.57
N MET A 201 -13.82 -1.58 -21.69
CA MET A 201 -12.93 -2.76 -21.62
C MET A 201 -13.19 -3.61 -20.38
N SER A 202 -14.18 -3.30 -19.57
CA SER A 202 -14.62 -4.15 -18.47
C SER A 202 -15.39 -5.36 -18.99
N ASP A 203 -15.39 -6.45 -18.21
CA ASP A 203 -16.12 -7.68 -18.59
C ASP A 203 -17.63 -7.45 -18.48
N GLU A 204 -18.06 -6.64 -17.49
CA GLU A 204 -19.45 -6.18 -17.35
C GLU A 204 -19.47 -4.70 -16.93
N THR A 205 -20.42 -3.96 -17.48
CA THR A 205 -20.54 -2.51 -17.26
C THR A 205 -21.96 -2.09 -16.92
N VAL A 206 -22.09 -1.36 -15.82
CA VAL A 206 -23.32 -0.71 -15.36
C VAL A 206 -23.23 0.78 -15.62
N ILE A 207 -24.31 1.46 -16.01
CA ILE A 207 -24.39 2.91 -16.11
C ILE A 207 -25.61 3.45 -15.40
N VAL A 208 -25.49 4.59 -14.72
CA VAL A 208 -26.61 5.31 -14.11
C VAL A 208 -27.25 6.23 -15.14
N ARG A 209 -28.57 6.06 -15.36
CA ARG A 209 -29.37 6.86 -16.27
C ARG A 209 -29.29 8.36 -15.92
N GLU A 210 -29.19 9.23 -16.92
CA GLU A 210 -29.18 10.70 -16.78
C GLU A 210 -28.03 11.27 -15.91
N GLN A 211 -27.12 10.42 -15.41
CA GLN A 211 -25.93 10.81 -14.66
C GLN A 211 -24.65 10.32 -15.32
N GLY A 212 -24.63 9.04 -15.70
CA GLY A 212 -23.48 8.41 -16.35
C GLY A 212 -23.38 8.79 -17.82
N THR A 213 -22.19 9.16 -18.27
CA THR A 213 -21.92 9.40 -19.70
C THR A 213 -20.60 8.76 -20.11
N ILE A 214 -20.56 8.17 -21.30
CA ILE A 214 -19.35 7.59 -21.89
C ILE A 214 -19.17 8.17 -23.29
N PHE A 215 -18.09 8.90 -23.52
CA PHE A 215 -17.75 9.37 -24.87
C PHE A 215 -16.27 9.69 -25.00
N LEU A 216 -15.70 9.46 -26.19
CA LEU A 216 -14.29 9.76 -26.48
C LEU A 216 -14.05 11.26 -26.63
N ALA A 217 -15.06 11.99 -27.12
CA ALA A 217 -15.04 13.44 -27.27
C ALA A 217 -16.33 14.01 -26.71
N GLY A 218 -16.26 14.90 -25.73
CA GLY A 218 -17.43 15.56 -25.17
C GLY A 218 -18.09 16.56 -26.13
N PRO A 219 -19.35 17.01 -25.85
CA PRO A 219 -20.10 17.89 -26.72
C PRO A 219 -19.36 19.12 -27.24
N PRO A 220 -18.53 19.86 -26.42
CA PRO A 220 -17.76 20.98 -26.91
C PRO A 220 -16.74 20.62 -28.01
N LEU A 221 -16.10 19.44 -27.86
CA LEU A 221 -15.13 18.99 -28.85
C LEU A 221 -15.81 18.48 -30.13
N VAL A 222 -16.95 17.80 -30.01
CA VAL A 222 -17.79 17.39 -31.15
C VAL A 222 -18.21 18.63 -31.96
N LYS A 223 -18.75 19.68 -31.27
CA LYS A 223 -19.11 20.93 -31.91
C LYS A 223 -17.92 21.58 -32.62
N ALA A 224 -16.75 21.62 -31.99
CA ALA A 224 -15.56 22.21 -32.61
C ALA A 224 -15.05 21.40 -33.82
N ALA A 225 -15.18 20.08 -33.81
CA ALA A 225 -14.67 19.20 -34.87
C ALA A 225 -15.64 19.04 -36.05
N THR A 226 -16.95 18.99 -35.79
CA THR A 226 -17.97 18.61 -36.79
C THR A 226 -19.04 19.71 -37.01
N GLY A 227 -19.13 20.69 -36.12
CA GLY A 227 -20.20 21.67 -36.08
C GLY A 227 -21.51 21.17 -35.48
N GLU A 228 -21.58 19.91 -35.07
CA GLU A 228 -22.77 19.29 -34.47
C GLU A 228 -23.02 19.82 -33.06
N GLU A 229 -24.24 20.26 -32.78
CA GLU A 229 -24.70 20.58 -31.42
C GLU A 229 -25.49 19.39 -30.86
N ILE A 230 -24.94 18.73 -29.84
CA ILE A 230 -25.53 17.55 -29.23
C ILE A 230 -25.41 17.62 -27.71
N SER A 231 -26.42 17.16 -26.97
CA SER A 231 -26.36 17.07 -25.52
C SER A 231 -25.44 15.92 -25.07
N ALA A 232 -24.94 15.98 -23.83
CA ALA A 232 -24.12 14.90 -23.29
C ALA A 232 -24.92 13.58 -23.21
N GLU A 233 -26.21 13.64 -22.89
CA GLU A 233 -27.09 12.47 -22.81
C GLU A 233 -27.33 11.84 -24.20
N ASP A 234 -27.60 12.66 -25.21
CA ASP A 234 -27.80 12.19 -26.59
C ASP A 234 -26.49 11.66 -27.22
N LEU A 235 -25.32 12.21 -26.81
CA LEU A 235 -24.02 11.82 -27.33
C LEU A 235 -23.53 10.51 -26.72
N GLY A 236 -23.71 10.30 -25.41
CA GLY A 236 -23.15 9.17 -24.69
C GLY A 236 -23.80 8.87 -23.36
N GLY A 237 -25.11 9.12 -23.22
CA GLY A 237 -25.85 8.79 -22.02
C GLY A 237 -26.25 7.32 -21.90
N GLY A 238 -26.83 6.99 -20.75
CA GLY A 238 -27.14 5.62 -20.38
C GLY A 238 -28.10 4.91 -21.34
N ASP A 239 -29.18 5.55 -21.73
CA ASP A 239 -30.17 4.97 -22.65
C ASP A 239 -29.59 4.72 -24.06
N LEU A 240 -28.70 5.62 -24.55
CA LEU A 240 -28.02 5.43 -25.82
C LEU A 240 -27.15 4.17 -25.78
N HIS A 241 -26.34 4.04 -24.74
CA HIS A 241 -25.36 2.94 -24.64
C HIS A 241 -26.02 1.60 -24.33
N ALA A 242 -27.06 1.58 -23.50
CA ALA A 242 -27.79 0.36 -23.20
C ALA A 242 -28.66 -0.17 -24.37
N ARG A 243 -29.13 0.72 -25.26
CA ARG A 243 -30.12 0.34 -26.29
C ARG A 243 -29.57 0.33 -27.73
N LYS A 244 -28.52 1.12 -28.02
CA LYS A 244 -28.02 1.30 -29.39
C LYS A 244 -26.57 0.86 -29.56
N SER A 245 -25.65 1.41 -28.76
CA SER A 245 -24.22 1.11 -28.95
C SER A 245 -23.80 -0.22 -28.33
N GLY A 246 -24.50 -0.68 -27.27
CA GLY A 246 -24.13 -1.91 -26.56
C GLY A 246 -22.83 -1.79 -25.75
N VAL A 247 -22.36 -0.57 -25.44
CA VAL A 247 -21.16 -0.36 -24.62
C VAL A 247 -21.41 -0.71 -23.16
N VAL A 248 -22.66 -0.68 -22.70
CA VAL A 248 -23.03 -1.04 -21.32
C VAL A 248 -24.03 -2.20 -21.33
N ASP A 249 -23.96 -3.03 -20.31
CA ASP A 249 -24.75 -4.23 -20.16
C ASP A 249 -26.00 -3.97 -19.29
N HIS A 250 -25.88 -3.06 -18.32
CA HIS A 250 -26.92 -2.79 -17.33
C HIS A 250 -27.19 -1.28 -17.19
N LEU A 251 -28.47 -0.92 -17.15
CA LEU A 251 -28.95 0.45 -16.95
C LEU A 251 -29.58 0.57 -15.56
N ALA A 252 -29.00 1.43 -14.73
CA ALA A 252 -29.49 1.70 -13.37
C ALA A 252 -30.22 3.04 -13.30
N GLU A 253 -31.21 3.15 -12.43
CA GLU A 253 -32.01 4.37 -12.25
C GLU A 253 -31.32 5.44 -11.41
N ASN A 254 -30.42 5.02 -10.49
CA ASN A 254 -29.66 5.89 -9.58
C ASN A 254 -28.45 5.14 -9.02
N ASP A 255 -27.63 5.83 -8.21
CA ASP A 255 -26.42 5.27 -7.59
C ASP A 255 -26.70 4.00 -6.78
N GLU A 256 -27.78 3.98 -5.96
CA GLU A 256 -28.10 2.81 -5.12
C GLU A 256 -28.50 1.59 -5.95
N HIS A 257 -29.31 1.80 -7.00
CA HIS A 257 -29.67 0.71 -7.92
C HIS A 257 -28.44 0.17 -8.66
N ALA A 258 -27.53 1.07 -9.07
CA ALA A 258 -26.28 0.67 -9.72
C ALA A 258 -25.40 -0.20 -8.80
N LEU A 259 -25.23 0.19 -7.55
CA LEU A 259 -24.48 -0.59 -6.57
C LEU A 259 -25.13 -1.95 -6.29
N THR A 260 -26.47 -2.03 -6.28
CA THR A 260 -27.20 -3.31 -6.17
C THR A 260 -26.89 -4.23 -7.34
N ILE A 261 -26.90 -3.71 -8.58
CA ILE A 261 -26.56 -4.50 -9.78
C ILE A 261 -25.10 -4.97 -9.70
N VAL A 262 -24.16 -4.11 -9.29
CA VAL A 262 -22.76 -4.52 -9.12
C VAL A 262 -22.62 -5.64 -8.09
N ARG A 263 -23.35 -5.59 -6.97
CA ARG A 263 -23.36 -6.67 -5.98
C ARG A 263 -23.92 -7.98 -6.56
N ASP A 264 -24.97 -7.90 -7.37
CA ASP A 264 -25.52 -9.06 -8.06
C ASP A 264 -24.49 -9.68 -9.04
N ILE A 265 -23.80 -8.85 -9.84
CA ILE A 265 -22.72 -9.32 -10.73
C ILE A 265 -21.66 -10.08 -9.92
N VAL A 266 -21.18 -9.49 -8.81
CA VAL A 266 -20.17 -10.14 -7.95
C VAL A 266 -20.68 -11.46 -7.38
N SER A 267 -21.95 -11.55 -7.01
CA SER A 267 -22.55 -12.77 -6.46
C SER A 267 -22.54 -13.95 -7.46
N HIS A 268 -22.52 -13.67 -8.76
CA HIS A 268 -22.51 -14.66 -9.83
C HIS A 268 -21.09 -15.05 -10.32
N LEU A 269 -20.02 -14.43 -9.78
CA LEU A 269 -18.65 -14.77 -10.18
C LEU A 269 -18.20 -16.18 -9.75
N GLY A 270 -18.97 -16.85 -8.90
CA GLY A 270 -18.63 -18.17 -8.38
C GLY A 270 -17.47 -18.14 -7.37
N GLU A 271 -16.98 -19.31 -7.00
CA GLU A 271 -15.82 -19.45 -6.12
C GLU A 271 -14.52 -19.09 -6.87
N ASN A 272 -13.52 -18.63 -6.12
CA ASN A 272 -12.18 -18.37 -6.67
C ASN A 272 -11.39 -19.68 -6.73
N PRO A 273 -11.21 -20.31 -7.91
CA PRO A 273 -10.51 -21.60 -8.01
C PRO A 273 -8.99 -21.46 -7.76
N ALA A 274 -8.48 -20.22 -7.76
CA ALA A 274 -7.07 -19.93 -7.57
C ALA A 274 -6.69 -19.68 -6.10
N ALA A 275 -7.68 -19.57 -5.20
CA ALA A 275 -7.39 -19.34 -3.78
C ALA A 275 -6.44 -20.39 -3.21
N ALA A 276 -5.53 -19.97 -2.32
CA ALA A 276 -4.53 -20.82 -1.72
C ALA A 276 -5.16 -21.83 -0.74
N GLN A 277 -5.75 -22.88 -1.26
CA GLN A 277 -6.34 -23.97 -0.48
C GLN A 277 -5.35 -24.75 0.38
N SER A 278 -4.04 -24.58 0.11
CA SER A 278 -2.95 -25.30 0.78
C SER A 278 -2.52 -24.72 2.14
N VAL A 279 -3.09 -23.60 2.54
CA VAL A 279 -2.73 -22.94 3.80
C VAL A 279 -3.74 -23.36 4.89
N GLU A 280 -3.29 -24.15 5.84
CA GLU A 280 -4.09 -24.56 6.99
C GLU A 280 -4.37 -23.34 7.88
N ARG A 281 -5.65 -23.00 8.05
CA ARG A 281 -6.09 -21.95 8.97
C ARG A 281 -6.48 -22.56 10.30
N ARG A 282 -6.22 -21.83 11.39
CA ARG A 282 -6.61 -22.17 12.76
C ARG A 282 -7.62 -21.16 13.27
N ASP A 283 -8.21 -21.44 14.43
CA ASP A 283 -9.02 -20.45 15.13
C ASP A 283 -8.13 -19.28 15.57
N ALA A 284 -8.56 -18.06 15.24
CA ALA A 284 -7.82 -16.86 15.64
C ALA A 284 -7.87 -16.68 17.15
N ARG A 285 -6.73 -16.31 17.74
CA ARG A 285 -6.60 -16.04 19.17
C ARG A 285 -6.03 -14.65 19.38
N ALA A 286 -6.58 -13.89 20.33
CA ALA A 286 -5.99 -12.62 20.70
C ALA A 286 -4.56 -12.80 21.23
N PRO A 287 -3.63 -11.84 21.00
CA PRO A 287 -2.37 -11.75 21.72
C PRO A 287 -2.60 -11.68 23.23
N GLN A 288 -1.61 -12.06 24.04
CA GLN A 288 -1.68 -11.96 25.50
C GLN A 288 -1.44 -10.53 26.01
N PHE A 289 -0.84 -9.67 25.18
CA PHE A 289 -0.46 -8.31 25.51
C PHE A 289 -1.29 -7.31 24.70
N ASP A 290 -1.55 -6.18 25.33
CA ASP A 290 -2.33 -5.09 24.75
C ASP A 290 -1.58 -4.43 23.59
N ALA A 291 -2.30 -4.17 22.49
CA ALA A 291 -1.73 -3.48 21.34
C ALA A 291 -1.31 -2.02 21.67
N GLU A 292 -1.98 -1.35 22.62
CA GLU A 292 -1.60 0.02 23.03
C GLU A 292 -0.21 0.10 23.66
N ASP A 293 0.32 -1.01 24.18
CA ASP A 293 1.69 -1.08 24.67
C ASP A 293 2.73 -0.73 23.62
N LEU A 294 2.41 -0.90 22.33
CA LEU A 294 3.31 -0.51 21.25
C LEU A 294 3.73 0.95 21.34
N TYR A 295 2.84 1.83 21.81
CA TYR A 295 3.20 3.23 22.04
C TYR A 295 4.29 3.42 23.10
N ALA A 296 4.30 2.58 24.13
CA ALA A 296 5.31 2.65 25.20
C ALA A 296 6.64 1.98 24.83
N LEU A 297 6.63 1.09 23.85
CA LEU A 297 7.80 0.33 23.39
C LEU A 297 8.64 1.07 22.37
N ILE A 298 8.01 1.83 21.46
CA ILE A 298 8.66 2.49 20.32
C ILE A 298 9.49 3.69 20.85
N PRO A 299 10.82 3.73 20.66
CA PRO A 299 11.64 4.87 21.04
C PRO A 299 11.34 6.12 20.22
N ASP A 300 11.52 7.30 20.80
CA ASP A 300 11.41 8.58 20.10
C ASP A 300 12.54 8.77 19.08
N ASP A 301 13.74 8.25 19.39
CA ASP A 301 14.88 8.22 18.45
C ASP A 301 14.87 6.90 17.67
N VAL A 302 14.70 6.95 16.36
CA VAL A 302 14.73 5.77 15.48
C VAL A 302 16.04 4.98 15.51
N ARG A 303 17.11 5.55 16.08
CA ARG A 303 18.40 4.87 16.27
C ARG A 303 18.47 4.08 17.56
N ALA A 304 17.57 4.35 18.49
CA ALA A 304 17.55 3.65 19.77
C ALA A 304 17.04 2.21 19.57
N PRO A 305 17.78 1.21 20.02
CA PRO A 305 17.36 -0.18 19.88
C PRO A 305 16.22 -0.50 20.85
N TYR A 306 15.34 -1.39 20.44
CA TYR A 306 14.34 -2.04 21.30
C TYR A 306 14.15 -3.48 20.87
N ASP A 307 13.71 -4.32 21.79
CA ASP A 307 13.52 -5.75 21.51
C ASP A 307 12.28 -5.98 20.63
N VAL A 308 12.49 -6.45 19.42
CA VAL A 308 11.41 -6.69 18.46
C VAL A 308 10.49 -7.86 18.88
N HIS A 309 10.91 -8.73 19.81
CA HIS A 309 10.02 -9.75 20.36
C HIS A 309 8.80 -9.14 21.05
N GLU A 310 8.96 -7.97 21.66
CA GLU A 310 7.85 -7.22 22.26
C GLU A 310 6.79 -6.81 21.22
N VAL A 311 7.23 -6.42 20.02
CA VAL A 311 6.32 -6.13 18.90
C VAL A 311 5.62 -7.40 18.44
N ILE A 312 6.40 -8.47 18.20
CA ILE A 312 5.85 -9.76 17.73
C ILE A 312 4.81 -10.29 18.72
N ALA A 313 5.08 -10.18 20.03
CA ALA A 313 4.18 -10.66 21.08
C ALA A 313 2.79 -9.99 21.06
N ARG A 314 2.68 -8.75 20.51
CA ARG A 314 1.44 -8.00 20.39
C ARG A 314 0.73 -8.14 19.04
N LEU A 315 1.37 -8.86 18.10
CA LEU A 315 0.81 -9.07 16.77
C LEU A 315 0.30 -10.50 16.57
N VAL A 316 0.99 -11.50 17.13
CA VAL A 316 0.73 -12.92 16.82
C VAL A 316 -0.30 -13.55 17.75
N ASP A 317 -1.00 -14.55 17.25
CA ASP A 317 -2.02 -15.29 17.97
C ASP A 317 -1.47 -15.93 19.25
N GLY A 318 -2.10 -15.60 20.39
CA GLY A 318 -1.72 -16.11 21.71
C GLY A 318 -0.31 -15.72 22.15
N SER A 319 0.33 -14.76 21.46
CA SER A 319 1.74 -14.42 21.62
C SER A 319 2.69 -15.60 21.43
N GLU A 320 2.25 -16.61 20.68
CA GLU A 320 3.03 -17.82 20.39
C GLU A 320 3.95 -17.60 19.19
N PHE A 321 5.25 -17.87 19.41
CA PHE A 321 6.27 -17.66 18.38
C PHE A 321 7.30 -18.80 18.40
N HIS A 322 7.45 -19.49 17.28
CA HIS A 322 8.45 -20.55 17.13
C HIS A 322 9.70 -19.98 16.47
N GLU A 323 10.64 -19.50 17.28
CA GLU A 323 11.85 -18.84 16.81
C GLU A 323 12.83 -19.83 16.17
N PHE A 324 13.36 -19.45 15.02
CA PHE A 324 14.36 -20.18 14.25
C PHE A 324 15.76 -19.63 14.53
N LYS A 325 16.70 -20.52 14.89
CA LYS A 325 18.10 -20.15 15.17
C LYS A 325 18.23 -18.98 16.18
N GLN A 326 17.52 -19.05 17.30
CA GLN A 326 17.48 -18.01 18.33
C GLN A 326 18.86 -17.51 18.75
N HIS A 327 19.85 -18.43 18.88
CA HIS A 327 21.22 -18.12 19.35
C HIS A 327 22.21 -17.80 18.23
N TYR A 328 21.78 -17.73 16.96
CA TYR A 328 22.65 -17.42 15.82
C TYR A 328 22.08 -16.23 15.04
N GLY A 329 22.93 -15.24 14.73
CA GLY A 329 22.49 -14.03 14.02
C GLY A 329 21.35 -13.32 14.76
N SER A 330 21.50 -13.05 16.05
CA SER A 330 20.45 -12.57 16.97
C SER A 330 19.94 -11.17 16.63
N THR A 331 20.64 -10.41 15.78
CA THR A 331 20.17 -9.09 15.30
C THR A 331 19.11 -9.18 14.19
N LEU A 332 18.78 -10.39 13.75
CA LEU A 332 17.62 -10.71 12.92
C LEU A 332 16.82 -11.83 13.59
N VAL A 333 15.64 -11.53 14.06
CA VAL A 333 14.69 -12.51 14.62
C VAL A 333 13.92 -13.14 13.46
N CYS A 334 13.90 -14.47 13.41
CA CYS A 334 13.15 -15.23 12.41
C CYS A 334 12.31 -16.29 13.11
N GLY A 335 11.06 -16.48 12.73
CA GLY A 335 10.22 -17.53 13.32
C GLY A 335 8.84 -17.65 12.69
N PHE A 336 8.15 -18.73 13.04
CA PHE A 336 6.81 -19.06 12.57
C PHE A 336 5.77 -18.72 13.63
N ALA A 337 4.65 -18.13 13.20
CA ALA A 337 3.52 -17.75 14.04
C ALA A 337 2.20 -17.83 13.26
N HIS A 338 1.13 -17.35 13.89
CA HIS A 338 -0.16 -17.15 13.24
C HIS A 338 -0.67 -15.74 13.52
N ILE A 339 -1.36 -15.16 12.56
CA ILE A 339 -2.12 -13.91 12.69
C ILE A 339 -3.52 -14.16 12.14
N TRP A 340 -4.56 -13.93 12.94
CA TRP A 340 -5.94 -14.26 12.62
C TRP A 340 -6.11 -15.73 12.16
N GLY A 341 -5.40 -16.65 12.81
CA GLY A 341 -5.40 -18.07 12.48
C GLY A 341 -4.62 -18.44 11.22
N MET A 342 -4.13 -17.48 10.47
CA MET A 342 -3.34 -17.69 9.25
C MET A 342 -1.86 -17.82 9.59
N PRO A 343 -1.13 -18.85 9.06
CA PRO A 343 0.29 -19.01 9.31
C PRO A 343 1.10 -17.91 8.65
N VAL A 344 2.16 -17.47 9.33
CA VAL A 344 3.07 -16.43 8.86
C VAL A 344 4.50 -16.75 9.28
N ALA A 345 5.47 -16.47 8.41
CA ALA A 345 6.90 -16.56 8.67
C ALA A 345 7.45 -15.13 8.83
N ILE A 346 7.89 -14.78 10.03
CA ILE A 346 8.29 -13.42 10.41
C ILE A 346 9.81 -13.28 10.34
N LEU A 347 10.29 -12.23 9.68
CA LEU A 347 11.65 -11.71 9.78
C LEU A 347 11.58 -10.30 10.37
N ALA A 348 12.27 -10.09 11.48
CA ALA A 348 12.20 -8.82 12.20
C ALA A 348 13.59 -8.33 12.59
N ASN A 349 13.92 -7.08 12.32
CA ASN A 349 15.19 -6.51 12.73
C ASN A 349 15.25 -6.31 14.24
N ASN A 350 16.36 -6.74 14.84
CA ASN A 350 16.70 -6.54 16.24
C ASN A 350 18.11 -5.92 16.37
N GLY A 351 18.47 -5.10 15.40
CA GLY A 351 19.77 -4.43 15.30
C GLY A 351 20.34 -4.42 13.88
N VAL A 352 21.63 -4.11 13.76
CA VAL A 352 22.39 -4.07 12.50
C VAL A 352 22.49 -5.49 11.90
N LEU A 353 22.44 -5.61 10.58
CA LEU A 353 22.64 -6.90 9.91
C LEU A 353 24.12 -7.25 9.77
N PHE A 354 24.50 -8.40 10.34
CA PHE A 354 25.79 -9.03 10.17
C PHE A 354 25.72 -10.16 9.14
N SER A 355 26.87 -10.73 8.79
CA SER A 355 26.96 -11.86 7.86
C SER A 355 26.11 -13.06 8.29
N GLU A 356 26.14 -13.42 9.57
CA GLU A 356 25.35 -14.50 10.16
C GLU A 356 23.84 -14.20 10.16
N SER A 357 23.44 -12.94 10.39
CA SER A 357 22.04 -12.51 10.31
C SER A 357 21.52 -12.63 8.87
N ALA A 358 22.32 -12.21 7.88
CA ALA A 358 21.97 -12.35 6.47
C ALA A 358 21.84 -13.83 6.04
N GLN A 359 22.74 -14.69 6.49
CA GLN A 359 22.69 -16.14 6.21
C GLN A 359 21.46 -16.79 6.89
N LYS A 360 21.17 -16.44 8.15
CA LYS A 360 19.98 -16.88 8.88
C LYS A 360 18.69 -16.50 8.11
N GLY A 361 18.60 -15.24 7.70
CA GLY A 361 17.45 -14.72 6.95
C GLY A 361 17.24 -15.41 5.61
N ALA A 362 18.31 -15.61 4.82
CA ALA A 362 18.24 -16.32 3.56
C ALA A 362 17.73 -17.75 3.74
N HIS A 363 18.32 -18.51 4.67
CA HIS A 363 17.89 -19.87 4.99
C HIS A 363 16.43 -19.93 5.46
N PHE A 364 16.00 -18.97 6.29
CA PHE A 364 14.64 -18.93 6.79
C PHE A 364 13.61 -18.64 5.68
N ILE A 365 13.93 -17.75 4.75
CA ILE A 365 13.09 -17.47 3.57
C ILE A 365 12.92 -18.73 2.71
N GLU A 366 14.01 -19.49 2.49
CA GLU A 366 13.93 -20.76 1.76
C GLU A 366 12.99 -21.76 2.44
N LEU A 367 13.08 -21.89 3.77
CA LEU A 367 12.17 -22.74 4.56
C LEU A 367 10.72 -22.29 4.47
N ALA A 368 10.46 -20.98 4.56
CA ALA A 368 9.11 -20.43 4.41
C ALA A 368 8.52 -20.70 3.03
N CYS A 369 9.32 -20.53 1.98
CA CYS A 369 8.92 -20.84 0.61
C CYS A 369 8.64 -22.34 0.41
N GLN A 370 9.48 -23.22 0.94
CA GLN A 370 9.28 -24.69 0.90
C GLN A 370 7.98 -25.09 1.62
N ARG A 371 7.66 -24.42 2.72
CA ARG A 371 6.44 -24.66 3.52
C ARG A 371 5.22 -23.92 3.00
N ARG A 372 5.38 -23.08 1.98
CA ARG A 372 4.31 -22.26 1.37
C ARG A 372 3.66 -21.32 2.38
N ILE A 373 4.43 -20.74 3.29
CA ILE A 373 4.00 -19.83 4.34
C ILE A 373 4.34 -18.40 3.93
N PRO A 374 3.37 -17.46 3.92
CA PRO A 374 3.63 -16.04 3.64
C PRO A 374 4.69 -15.43 4.56
N LEU A 375 5.49 -14.52 4.02
CA LEU A 375 6.55 -13.80 4.73
C LEU A 375 6.04 -12.44 5.22
N LEU A 376 6.33 -12.15 6.49
CA LEU A 376 6.15 -10.83 7.09
C LEU A 376 7.52 -10.26 7.48
N PHE A 377 7.83 -9.07 6.98
CA PHE A 377 9.03 -8.32 7.33
C PHE A 377 8.66 -7.17 8.27
N LEU A 378 9.17 -7.19 9.50
CA LEU A 378 9.10 -6.07 10.43
C LEU A 378 10.42 -5.31 10.33
N GLN A 379 10.40 -4.20 9.59
CA GLN A 379 11.60 -3.49 9.19
C GLN A 379 11.94 -2.37 10.17
N ASN A 380 13.06 -2.52 10.88
CA ASN A 380 13.70 -1.48 11.68
C ASN A 380 15.22 -1.61 11.48
N ILE A 381 15.71 -1.17 10.32
CA ILE A 381 17.07 -1.42 9.88
C ILE A 381 17.88 -0.13 9.70
N SER A 382 19.03 -0.05 10.35
CA SER A 382 20.03 0.99 10.16
C SER A 382 21.05 0.68 9.05
N GLY A 383 21.12 -0.57 8.58
CA GLY A 383 22.00 -1.01 7.50
C GLY A 383 22.68 -2.35 7.79
N PHE A 384 23.51 -2.79 6.83
CA PHE A 384 24.49 -3.84 7.08
C PHE A 384 25.70 -3.28 7.83
N MET A 385 26.36 -4.12 8.62
CA MET A 385 27.59 -3.73 9.32
C MET A 385 28.68 -3.36 8.31
N VAL A 386 29.43 -2.33 8.61
CA VAL A 386 30.50 -1.81 7.77
C VAL A 386 31.86 -1.91 8.48
N GLY A 387 32.93 -1.97 7.72
CA GLY A 387 34.31 -1.97 8.23
C GLY A 387 35.16 -3.08 7.64
N GLY A 388 36.48 -2.85 7.58
CA GLY A 388 37.41 -3.76 6.91
C GLY A 388 37.35 -5.22 7.36
N LYS A 389 37.10 -5.47 8.65
CA LYS A 389 36.89 -6.81 9.19
C LYS A 389 35.67 -7.50 8.53
N TYR A 390 34.54 -6.83 8.47
CA TYR A 390 33.30 -7.40 7.95
C TYR A 390 33.32 -7.58 6.43
N GLU A 391 34.02 -6.68 5.73
CA GLU A 391 34.26 -6.85 4.29
C GLU A 391 35.14 -8.08 4.01
N ALA A 392 36.21 -8.28 4.80
CA ALA A 392 37.07 -9.44 4.69
C ALA A 392 36.35 -10.75 5.04
N GLU A 393 35.39 -10.72 5.96
CA GLU A 393 34.52 -11.84 6.34
C GLU A 393 33.38 -12.08 5.33
N GLY A 394 33.25 -11.23 4.28
CA GLY A 394 32.34 -11.42 3.17
C GLY A 394 30.93 -10.90 3.41
N ILE A 395 30.74 -9.79 4.14
CA ILE A 395 29.43 -9.17 4.41
C ILE A 395 28.65 -8.88 3.10
N ALA A 396 29.34 -8.40 2.04
CA ALA A 396 28.73 -8.14 0.74
C ALA A 396 28.16 -9.45 0.12
N LYS A 397 28.92 -10.53 0.18
CA LYS A 397 28.50 -11.87 -0.31
C LYS A 397 27.32 -12.41 0.48
N HIS A 398 27.35 -12.32 1.80
CA HIS A 398 26.28 -12.83 2.67
C HIS A 398 25.03 -11.95 2.61
N GLY A 399 25.20 -10.63 2.55
CA GLY A 399 24.12 -9.69 2.30
C GLY A 399 23.41 -9.95 0.97
N ALA A 400 24.18 -10.22 -0.11
CA ALA A 400 23.63 -10.59 -1.40
C ALA A 400 22.79 -11.87 -1.38
N LYS A 401 23.13 -12.86 -0.52
CA LYS A 401 22.30 -14.06 -0.35
C LYS A 401 20.92 -13.73 0.20
N LEU A 402 20.85 -12.88 1.24
CA LEU A 402 19.58 -12.43 1.81
C LEU A 402 18.76 -11.68 0.77
N VAL A 403 19.38 -10.70 0.08
CA VAL A 403 18.73 -9.91 -0.96
C VAL A 403 18.20 -10.79 -2.11
N THR A 404 18.98 -11.80 -2.53
CA THR A 404 18.57 -12.78 -3.55
C THR A 404 17.39 -13.61 -3.06
N ALA A 405 17.42 -14.10 -1.81
CA ALA A 405 16.32 -14.88 -1.24
C ALA A 405 15.02 -14.05 -1.16
N VAL A 406 15.10 -12.78 -0.74
CA VAL A 406 13.95 -11.86 -0.73
C VAL A 406 13.40 -11.62 -2.13
N ALA A 407 14.28 -11.36 -3.11
CA ALA A 407 13.89 -11.06 -4.49
C ALA A 407 13.19 -12.25 -5.17
N THR A 408 13.64 -13.48 -4.88
CA THR A 408 13.16 -14.71 -5.55
C THR A 408 12.20 -15.53 -4.70
N ALA A 409 11.78 -15.03 -3.53
CA ALA A 409 10.79 -15.70 -2.70
C ALA A 409 9.48 -15.90 -3.46
N SER A 410 8.99 -17.15 -3.47
CA SER A 410 7.79 -17.57 -4.22
C SER A 410 6.48 -17.41 -3.44
N VAL A 411 6.55 -17.09 -2.15
CA VAL A 411 5.39 -16.85 -1.29
C VAL A 411 5.07 -15.36 -1.20
N PRO A 412 3.83 -14.97 -0.86
CA PRO A 412 3.49 -13.59 -0.61
C PRO A 412 4.40 -12.95 0.44
N LYS A 413 4.78 -11.70 0.21
CA LYS A 413 5.61 -10.87 1.10
C LYS A 413 4.81 -9.67 1.57
N ILE A 414 4.79 -9.40 2.85
CA ILE A 414 4.20 -8.20 3.45
C ILE A 414 5.29 -7.52 4.27
N THR A 415 5.40 -6.20 4.18
CA THR A 415 6.38 -5.43 4.95
C THR A 415 5.68 -4.37 5.80
N VAL A 416 6.11 -4.23 7.05
CA VAL A 416 5.77 -3.09 7.90
C VAL A 416 7.06 -2.42 8.32
N VAL A 417 7.23 -1.14 7.96
CA VAL A 417 8.35 -0.33 8.42
C VAL A 417 7.99 0.22 9.80
N ILE A 418 8.58 -0.38 10.84
CA ILE A 418 8.28 -0.08 12.25
C ILE A 418 9.28 0.90 12.88
N GLY A 419 10.24 1.38 12.10
CA GLY A 419 11.30 2.31 12.54
C GLY A 419 12.17 2.73 11.37
N GLY A 420 13.48 2.55 11.46
CA GLY A 420 14.43 2.90 10.41
C GLY A 420 14.33 1.99 9.18
N SER A 421 14.54 2.56 8.01
CA SER A 421 14.66 1.84 6.73
C SER A 421 15.78 2.49 5.91
N PHE A 422 17.04 2.09 6.19
CA PHE A 422 18.21 2.77 5.65
C PHE A 422 19.06 1.88 4.73
N GLY A 423 19.49 2.46 3.60
CA GLY A 423 20.46 1.87 2.69
C GLY A 423 20.08 0.50 2.14
N ALA A 424 21.06 -0.36 1.89
CA ALA A 424 20.87 -1.71 1.37
C ALA A 424 20.12 -2.65 2.34
N GLY A 425 20.01 -2.29 3.62
CA GLY A 425 19.19 -2.99 4.58
C GLY A 425 17.71 -3.02 4.18
N ASN A 426 17.21 -1.93 3.57
CA ASN A 426 15.87 -1.89 2.99
C ASN A 426 15.64 -3.03 1.97
N TYR A 427 16.63 -3.37 1.16
CA TYR A 427 16.55 -4.44 0.17
C TYR A 427 16.48 -5.82 0.83
N GLY A 428 17.33 -6.07 1.82
CA GLY A 428 17.35 -7.31 2.59
C GLY A 428 16.07 -7.55 3.44
N MET A 429 15.33 -6.48 3.71
CA MET A 429 14.08 -6.52 4.48
C MET A 429 12.83 -6.24 3.62
N CYS A 430 12.90 -6.55 2.34
CA CYS A 430 11.77 -6.45 1.41
C CYS A 430 11.16 -5.04 1.31
N GLY A 431 11.98 -4.02 1.01
CA GLY A 431 11.48 -2.69 0.68
C GLY A 431 10.67 -2.65 -0.61
N ARG A 432 10.15 -1.48 -0.96
CA ARG A 432 9.21 -1.29 -2.09
C ARG A 432 9.67 -1.91 -3.41
N ALA A 433 10.98 -1.78 -3.73
CA ALA A 433 11.57 -2.30 -4.97
C ALA A 433 11.60 -3.84 -5.05
N TYR A 434 11.35 -4.54 -3.95
CA TYR A 434 11.34 -6.02 -3.88
C TYR A 434 9.93 -6.60 -3.96
N SER A 435 8.98 -5.81 -4.46
CA SER A 435 7.61 -6.20 -4.76
C SER A 435 6.90 -6.93 -3.60
N PRO A 436 6.82 -6.30 -2.40
CA PRO A 436 5.91 -6.82 -1.39
C PRO A 436 4.46 -6.67 -1.89
N ARG A 437 3.60 -7.64 -1.55
CA ARG A 437 2.17 -7.55 -1.84
C ARG A 437 1.56 -6.31 -1.18
N PHE A 438 2.03 -6.01 0.04
CA PHE A 438 1.71 -4.81 0.79
C PHE A 438 2.94 -4.30 1.54
N LEU A 439 3.06 -2.99 1.61
CA LEU A 439 4.05 -2.31 2.44
C LEU A 439 3.37 -1.17 3.21
N PHE A 440 3.40 -1.25 4.53
CA PHE A 440 2.87 -0.22 5.42
C PHE A 440 3.98 0.42 6.24
N THR A 441 3.75 1.61 6.73
CA THR A 441 4.73 2.39 7.48
C THR A 441 4.10 2.92 8.77
N TRP A 442 4.84 2.89 9.89
CA TRP A 442 4.41 3.55 11.13
C TRP A 442 4.74 5.04 11.13
N PRO A 443 4.03 5.89 11.90
CA PRO A 443 4.25 7.34 11.89
C PRO A 443 5.64 7.78 12.39
N ASN A 444 6.31 6.97 13.21
CA ASN A 444 7.67 7.20 13.71
C ASN A 444 8.77 6.81 12.71
N ALA A 445 8.44 6.13 11.61
CA ALA A 445 9.42 5.56 10.70
C ALA A 445 10.20 6.61 9.91
N ARG A 446 11.39 6.22 9.44
CA ARG A 446 12.23 7.04 8.55
C ARG A 446 12.80 6.17 7.44
N ILE A 447 12.83 6.69 6.22
CA ILE A 447 13.37 6.00 5.05
C ILE A 447 14.34 6.91 4.29
N SER A 448 15.57 6.45 4.06
CA SER A 448 16.55 7.13 3.20
C SER A 448 17.74 6.22 2.89
N VAL A 449 18.67 6.71 2.04
CA VAL A 449 19.92 6.00 1.75
C VAL A 449 20.78 5.79 3.01
N MET A 450 20.79 6.78 3.91
CA MET A 450 21.48 6.76 5.21
C MET A 450 20.86 7.80 6.13
N GLY A 451 21.16 7.77 7.42
CA GLY A 451 20.68 8.80 8.35
C GLY A 451 21.21 10.18 7.99
N GLY A 452 20.43 11.25 8.24
CA GLY A 452 20.77 12.62 7.87
C GLY A 452 22.08 13.11 8.48
N GLU A 453 22.40 12.71 9.71
CA GLU A 453 23.68 13.04 10.36
C GLU A 453 24.86 12.40 9.63
N GLN A 454 24.72 11.14 9.26
CA GLN A 454 25.74 10.43 8.49
C GLN A 454 25.92 11.04 7.09
N ALA A 455 24.82 11.38 6.42
CA ALA A 455 24.84 12.02 5.10
C ALA A 455 25.56 13.37 5.15
N GLY A 456 25.23 14.21 6.15
CA GLY A 456 25.90 15.48 6.36
C GLY A 456 27.42 15.33 6.58
N SER A 457 27.81 14.36 7.40
CA SER A 457 29.22 14.08 7.68
C SER A 457 29.98 13.57 6.45
N VAL A 458 29.40 12.62 5.69
CA VAL A 458 30.02 12.11 4.45
C VAL A 458 30.16 13.21 3.41
N LEU A 459 29.13 14.01 3.17
CA LEU A 459 29.19 15.09 2.20
C LEU A 459 30.17 16.21 2.60
N ALA A 460 30.28 16.50 3.90
CA ALA A 460 31.28 17.42 4.42
C ALA A 460 32.71 16.89 4.16
N THR A 461 32.99 15.62 4.40
CA THR A 461 34.33 15.01 4.21
C THR A 461 34.78 15.02 2.75
N VAL A 462 33.86 14.88 1.79
CA VAL A 462 34.22 14.88 0.35
C VAL A 462 34.16 16.25 -0.30
N HIS A 463 33.82 17.31 0.45
CA HIS A 463 33.77 18.67 -0.06
C HIS A 463 35.21 19.19 -0.26
N ARG A 464 35.48 19.86 -1.39
CA ARG A 464 36.81 20.31 -1.76
C ARG A 464 37.46 21.30 -0.76
N ASP A 465 36.64 22.04 -0.01
CA ASP A 465 37.09 23.04 0.94
C ASP A 465 37.06 22.54 2.39
N ALA A 466 36.73 21.23 2.62
CA ALA A 466 36.55 20.64 3.93
C ALA A 466 37.71 20.87 4.91
N ASP A 467 38.95 20.75 4.39
CA ASP A 467 40.16 20.90 5.20
C ASP A 467 40.37 22.34 5.71
N SER A 468 39.66 23.32 5.14
CA SER A 468 39.77 24.74 5.51
C SER A 468 38.66 25.22 6.44
N TRP A 469 37.64 24.40 6.71
CA TRP A 469 36.48 24.78 7.51
C TRP A 469 36.77 24.79 9.00
N SER A 470 36.23 25.79 9.69
CA SER A 470 36.02 25.71 11.12
C SER A 470 34.88 24.72 11.47
N ASP A 471 34.80 24.31 12.74
CA ASP A 471 33.71 23.45 13.20
C ASP A 471 32.32 24.09 12.98
N GLU A 472 32.24 25.43 13.09
CA GLU A 472 31.01 26.19 12.83
C GLU A 472 30.61 26.18 11.35
N GLU A 473 31.59 26.32 10.44
CA GLU A 473 31.37 26.27 8.99
C GLU A 473 30.98 24.87 8.55
N ALA A 474 31.63 23.83 9.09
CA ALA A 474 31.29 22.44 8.84
C ALA A 474 29.87 22.13 9.33
N GLU A 475 29.48 22.63 10.50
CA GLU A 475 28.13 22.44 11.04
C GLU A 475 27.06 23.20 10.23
N ALA A 476 27.37 24.44 9.80
CA ALA A 476 26.49 25.21 8.91
C ALA A 476 26.26 24.52 7.55
N PHE A 477 27.26 23.79 7.04
CA PHE A 477 27.12 22.97 5.82
C PHE A 477 26.26 21.72 6.06
N LYS A 478 26.41 21.03 7.20
CA LYS A 478 25.68 19.79 7.51
C LYS A 478 24.21 20.02 7.83
N ALA A 479 23.88 21.14 8.49
CA ALA A 479 22.52 21.39 8.98
C ALA A 479 21.43 21.33 7.89
N PRO A 480 21.55 22.00 6.72
CA PRO A 480 20.54 21.90 5.65
C PRO A 480 20.45 20.50 5.06
N ILE A 481 21.53 19.73 5.06
CA ILE A 481 21.53 18.35 4.56
C ILE A 481 20.73 17.47 5.52
N ARG A 482 20.98 17.59 6.83
CA ARG A 482 20.19 16.87 7.84
C ARG A 482 18.70 17.18 7.72
N GLN A 483 18.34 18.46 7.62
CA GLN A 483 16.96 18.88 7.49
C GLN A 483 16.30 18.26 6.24
N LYS A 484 17.00 18.30 5.10
CA LYS A 484 16.49 17.67 3.87
C LYS A 484 16.22 16.17 4.05
N TYR A 485 17.13 15.45 4.71
CA TYR A 485 16.96 14.01 4.95
C TYR A 485 15.82 13.71 5.93
N GLU A 486 15.59 14.56 6.92
CA GLU A 486 14.43 14.45 7.82
C GLU A 486 13.11 14.71 7.07
N ASP A 487 13.06 15.75 6.25
CA ASP A 487 11.87 16.12 5.48
C ASP A 487 11.51 15.03 4.46
N GLU A 488 12.50 14.56 3.68
CA GLU A 488 12.30 13.56 2.62
C GLU A 488 12.20 12.13 3.16
N GLY A 489 12.77 11.85 4.33
CA GLY A 489 12.69 10.56 5.02
C GLY A 489 11.40 10.36 5.83
N ASN A 490 10.59 11.39 5.98
CA ASN A 490 9.37 11.38 6.77
C ASN A 490 8.29 10.47 6.14
N PRO A 491 7.53 9.70 6.91
CA PRO A 491 6.48 8.81 6.40
C PRO A 491 5.38 9.55 5.61
N TYR A 492 5.03 10.79 5.96
CA TYR A 492 4.05 11.56 5.19
C TYR A 492 4.58 11.98 3.80
N TYR A 493 5.88 12.29 3.71
CA TYR A 493 6.52 12.54 2.41
C TYR A 493 6.54 11.28 1.53
N ALA A 494 6.85 10.14 2.13
CA ALA A 494 6.91 8.85 1.46
C ALA A 494 5.53 8.39 0.97
N THR A 495 4.52 8.41 1.84
CA THR A 495 3.16 7.96 1.51
C THR A 495 2.47 8.87 0.49
N ALA A 496 2.71 10.20 0.53
CA ALA A 496 2.22 11.11 -0.50
C ALA A 496 2.69 10.70 -1.91
N ARG A 497 3.86 10.07 -2.00
CA ARG A 497 4.50 9.58 -3.24
C ARG A 497 4.24 8.09 -3.53
N LEU A 498 3.42 7.43 -2.72
CA LEU A 498 3.12 6.00 -2.79
C LEU A 498 4.39 5.13 -2.72
N TRP A 499 5.33 5.48 -1.85
CA TRP A 499 6.45 4.59 -1.52
C TRP A 499 6.02 3.46 -0.58
N ASP A 500 4.85 3.61 0.03
CA ASP A 500 4.12 2.59 0.78
C ASP A 500 2.66 2.49 0.29
N ASP A 501 1.89 1.63 0.90
CA ASP A 501 0.46 1.47 0.66
C ASP A 501 -0.38 2.19 1.73
N GLY A 502 0.28 2.80 2.71
CA GLY A 502 -0.31 3.67 3.73
C GLY A 502 0.51 3.74 5.00
N VAL A 503 0.40 4.87 5.68
CA VAL A 503 0.84 5.02 7.07
C VAL A 503 -0.26 4.48 7.97
N ILE A 504 0.10 3.59 8.90
CA ILE A 504 -0.84 2.92 9.80
C ILE A 504 -0.50 3.21 11.27
N ASP A 505 -1.52 3.32 12.08
CA ASP A 505 -1.35 3.37 13.53
C ASP A 505 -0.73 2.05 14.04
N PRO A 506 0.35 2.07 14.84
CA PRO A 506 0.93 0.85 15.41
C PRO A 506 -0.08 -0.10 16.04
N VAL A 507 -1.08 0.42 16.74
CA VAL A 507 -2.15 -0.38 17.38
C VAL A 507 -3.00 -1.15 16.38
N GLN A 508 -3.17 -0.64 15.17
CA GLN A 508 -3.95 -1.29 14.10
C GLN A 508 -3.16 -2.33 13.30
N THR A 509 -1.86 -2.48 13.57
CA THR A 509 -0.97 -3.33 12.74
C THR A 509 -1.48 -4.76 12.61
N ARG A 510 -1.96 -5.36 13.70
CA ARG A 510 -2.48 -6.74 13.66
C ARG A 510 -3.69 -6.88 12.73
N ASP A 511 -4.61 -5.94 12.77
CA ASP A 511 -5.84 -5.98 11.95
C ASP A 511 -5.52 -5.74 10.48
N VAL A 512 -4.66 -4.76 10.18
CA VAL A 512 -4.15 -4.50 8.83
C VAL A 512 -3.44 -5.73 8.27
N LEU A 513 -2.59 -6.39 9.05
CA LEU A 513 -1.90 -7.62 8.65
C LEU A 513 -2.87 -8.78 8.44
N GLY A 514 -3.91 -8.91 9.26
CA GLY A 514 -4.96 -9.92 9.09
C GLY A 514 -5.70 -9.76 7.76
N LEU A 515 -6.09 -8.53 7.43
CA LEU A 515 -6.74 -8.21 6.14
C LEU A 515 -5.79 -8.43 4.95
N ALA A 516 -4.54 -7.97 5.06
CA ALA A 516 -3.53 -8.12 4.01
C ALA A 516 -3.19 -9.60 3.76
N LEU A 517 -2.96 -10.40 4.82
CA LEU A 517 -2.73 -11.85 4.70
C LEU A 517 -3.93 -12.54 4.04
N GLY A 518 -5.16 -12.21 4.48
CA GLY A 518 -6.39 -12.74 3.89
C GLY A 518 -6.44 -12.49 2.38
N ALA A 519 -6.14 -11.27 1.96
CA ALA A 519 -6.10 -10.91 0.54
C ALA A 519 -5.01 -11.67 -0.25
N THR A 520 -3.81 -11.86 0.33
CA THR A 520 -2.72 -12.58 -0.36
C THR A 520 -3.04 -14.06 -0.58
N LEU A 521 -3.91 -14.64 0.24
CA LEU A 521 -4.30 -16.05 0.13
C LEU A 521 -5.41 -16.30 -0.91
N GLU A 522 -5.94 -15.26 -1.54
CA GLU A 522 -6.82 -15.40 -2.70
C GLU A 522 -6.04 -15.81 -3.97
N ALA A 523 -4.72 -15.66 -3.98
CA ALA A 523 -3.85 -16.12 -5.07
C ALA A 523 -3.17 -17.46 -4.73
N PRO A 524 -2.88 -18.31 -5.75
CA PRO A 524 -2.16 -19.57 -5.53
C PRO A 524 -0.72 -19.31 -5.10
N ILE A 525 -0.20 -20.16 -4.21
CA ILE A 525 1.22 -20.19 -3.86
C ILE A 525 1.87 -21.34 -4.65
N PRO A 526 2.97 -21.10 -5.40
CA PRO A 526 3.64 -22.13 -6.17
C PRO A 526 4.01 -23.36 -5.34
N GLU A 527 3.85 -24.55 -5.90
CA GLU A 527 4.18 -25.81 -5.19
C GLU A 527 5.67 -25.98 -4.92
N ARG A 528 6.52 -25.47 -5.82
CA ARG A 528 7.97 -25.57 -5.71
C ARG A 528 8.59 -24.17 -5.80
N PRO A 529 9.38 -23.78 -4.80
CA PRO A 529 10.16 -22.55 -4.88
C PRO A 529 11.29 -22.71 -5.91
N GLN A 530 11.62 -21.61 -6.58
CA GLN A 530 12.75 -21.53 -7.50
C GLN A 530 13.64 -20.36 -7.06
N PHE A 531 14.83 -20.67 -6.58
CA PHE A 531 15.83 -19.67 -6.22
C PHE A 531 16.91 -19.58 -7.31
N GLY A 532 17.47 -18.38 -7.47
CA GLY A 532 18.64 -18.17 -8.30
C GLY A 532 19.91 -18.74 -7.67
N VAL A 533 21.03 -18.56 -8.34
CA VAL A 533 22.33 -19.02 -7.83
C VAL A 533 22.80 -18.11 -6.69
N PHE A 534 23.01 -18.70 -5.52
CA PHE A 534 23.64 -17.99 -4.41
C PHE A 534 25.16 -18.03 -4.56
N ARG A 535 25.82 -16.89 -4.38
CA ARG A 535 27.27 -16.81 -4.34
C ARG A 535 27.79 -17.39 -3.02
N MET A 536 28.70 -18.37 -3.09
CA MET A 536 29.28 -19.04 -1.92
C MET A 536 30.58 -18.35 -1.45
#